data_d720d4107e3294f1ecaeaf252a1ef782
#
_entry.id   d720d4107e3294f1ecaeaf252a1ef782
#
_cell.length_a   1.000
_cell.length_b   1.000
_cell.length_c   1.000
_cell.angle_alpha   90.00
_cell.angle_beta   90.00
_cell.angle_gamma   90.00
#
_symmetry.space_group_name_H-M   'P 1'
#
loop_
_entity.id
_entity.type
_entity.pdbx_description
1 polymer ?
#
loop_
_entity_poly.entity_id
_entity_poly.type
_entity_poly.pdbx_seq_one_letter_code
_entity_poly.pdbx_strand_id
1 'polypeptide(L)'
;MKGTAHRASTAHPAITFIGRLALAALILVVLVEVYFLARGFNLYREAIEEAGLDEMAASIQSSESFTPIDELPDLYLQAVVAVEDHRFYAHPGFDAIATARALVNDLKAGAIVEGGSTITQQLAKNQYFTQEQTVERKIAEVFMALTMEQHFPKRTILELYVNSIYFGDGYEGIGSASWGYFGKAPSALDADECTLLAGIPNAPSVYALSQNPGLARERQQEVLRKLVSYDYLGQDAAQHILGNLRALAA
;
A
#
# COMPACT_ATOMS: atom_id res chain seq x y z
N MET A 1 4.28 77.11 5.38
CA MET A 1 5.16 75.95 5.29
C MET A 1 4.78 74.96 6.42
N LYS A 2 4.08 73.83 6.08
CA LYS A 2 3.71 72.77 7.05
C LYS A 2 4.61 71.60 6.75
N GLY A 3 5.54 71.28 7.70
CA GLY A 3 6.39 70.19 7.62
C GLY A 3 5.64 68.88 7.97
N THR A 4 5.56 67.92 7.01
CA THR A 4 5.05 66.60 7.22
C THR A 4 6.12 65.75 7.90
N ALA A 5 5.94 65.48 9.18
CA ALA A 5 6.80 64.55 9.92
C ALA A 5 6.51 63.12 9.44
N HIS A 6 7.47 62.47 8.77
CA HIS A 6 7.51 61.05 8.49
C HIS A 6 7.65 60.32 9.82
N ARG A 7 6.59 59.68 10.29
CA ARG A 7 6.63 58.72 11.40
C ARG A 7 7.31 57.44 10.89
N ALA A 8 8.59 57.29 11.15
CA ALA A 8 9.25 56.02 10.98
C ALA A 8 8.65 55.00 11.98
N SER A 9 7.96 53.96 11.46
CA SER A 9 7.45 52.86 12.25
C SER A 9 8.63 52.05 12.77
N THR A 10 9.03 52.27 14.00
CA THR A 10 10.01 51.42 14.69
C THR A 10 9.30 50.14 15.09
N ALA A 11 9.48 49.08 14.30
CA ALA A 11 9.04 47.72 14.68
C ALA A 11 9.67 47.38 16.04
N HIS A 12 8.83 46.95 17.00
CA HIS A 12 9.30 46.60 18.35
C HIS A 12 10.38 45.50 18.27
N PRO A 13 11.52 45.63 18.95
CA PRO A 13 12.64 44.68 18.88
C PRO A 13 12.23 43.26 19.21
N ALA A 14 11.18 43.07 20.03
CA ALA A 14 10.62 41.74 20.35
C ALA A 14 9.96 41.08 19.11
N ILE A 15 9.29 41.86 18.25
CA ILE A 15 8.63 41.33 17.02
C ILE A 15 9.70 40.85 16.01
N THR A 16 10.79 41.59 15.88
CA THR A 16 11.91 41.20 15.00
C THR A 16 12.65 40.00 15.53
N PHE A 17 12.78 39.84 16.85
CA PHE A 17 13.39 38.66 17.46
C PHE A 17 12.56 37.38 17.26
N ILE A 18 11.23 37.44 17.52
CA ILE A 18 10.30 36.33 17.28
C ILE A 18 10.31 35.94 15.80
N GLY A 19 10.30 36.92 14.88
CA GLY A 19 10.40 36.65 13.44
C GLY A 19 11.67 35.92 13.04
N ARG A 20 12.83 36.27 13.64
CA ARG A 20 14.09 35.57 13.41
C ARG A 20 14.09 34.14 13.93
N LEU A 21 13.50 33.89 15.11
CA LEU A 21 13.34 32.54 15.65
C LEU A 21 12.42 31.68 14.79
N ALA A 22 11.30 32.23 14.35
CA ALA A 22 10.37 31.53 13.43
C ALA A 22 11.04 31.18 12.09
N LEU A 23 11.82 32.12 11.54
CA LEU A 23 12.58 31.86 10.31
C LEU A 23 13.66 30.78 10.54
N ALA A 24 14.40 30.83 11.64
CA ALA A 24 15.40 29.81 11.95
C ALA A 24 14.77 28.42 12.15
N ALA A 25 13.61 28.34 12.81
CA ALA A 25 12.85 27.10 12.95
C ALA A 25 12.37 26.56 11.58
N LEU A 26 11.85 27.43 10.72
CA LEU A 26 11.45 27.06 9.38
C LEU A 26 12.63 26.52 8.55
N ILE A 27 13.76 27.21 8.59
CA ILE A 27 14.99 26.76 7.91
C ILE A 27 15.41 25.39 8.42
N LEU A 28 15.38 25.17 9.75
CA LEU A 28 15.72 23.87 10.33
C LEU A 28 14.77 22.77 9.83
N VAL A 29 13.47 23.02 9.80
CA VAL A 29 12.48 22.06 9.28
C VAL A 29 12.81 21.71 7.83
N VAL A 30 13.03 22.71 6.97
CA VAL A 30 13.39 22.48 5.56
C VAL A 30 14.69 21.70 5.42
N LEU A 31 15.71 21.99 6.24
CA LEU A 31 16.98 21.22 6.21
C LEU A 31 16.78 19.77 6.62
N VAL A 32 15.94 19.50 7.60
CA VAL A 32 15.59 18.13 8.04
C VAL A 32 14.83 17.40 6.93
N GLU A 33 13.84 18.05 6.28
CA GLU A 33 13.11 17.45 5.15
C GLU A 33 14.04 17.12 3.98
N VAL A 34 14.91 18.07 3.60
CA VAL A 34 15.91 17.85 2.53
C VAL A 34 16.88 16.71 2.89
N TYR A 35 17.30 16.62 4.14
CA TYR A 35 18.15 15.52 4.62
C TYR A 35 17.46 14.16 4.42
N PHE A 36 16.22 13.99 4.90
CA PHE A 36 15.49 12.73 4.76
C PHE A 36 15.17 12.41 3.29
N LEU A 37 14.83 13.43 2.50
CA LEU A 37 14.60 13.26 1.06
C LEU A 37 15.85 12.77 0.34
N ALA A 38 17.02 13.36 0.63
CA ALA A 38 18.29 12.93 0.05
C ALA A 38 18.67 11.51 0.48
N ARG A 39 18.46 11.17 1.75
CA ARG A 39 18.71 9.81 2.28
C ARG A 39 17.81 8.78 1.62
N GLY A 40 16.51 9.05 1.51
CA GLY A 40 15.57 8.16 0.85
C GLY A 40 15.83 8.01 -0.65
N PHE A 41 16.22 9.10 -1.32
CA PHE A 41 16.62 9.05 -2.73
C PHE A 41 17.89 8.21 -2.95
N ASN A 42 18.89 8.33 -2.05
CA ASN A 42 20.10 7.51 -2.14
C ASN A 42 19.78 6.02 -1.92
N LEU A 43 18.92 5.70 -0.92
CA LEU A 43 18.48 4.32 -0.68
C LEU A 43 17.75 3.74 -1.91
N TYR A 44 16.88 4.52 -2.56
CA TYR A 44 16.25 4.12 -3.82
C TYR A 44 17.29 3.86 -4.92
N ARG A 45 18.27 4.77 -5.09
CA ARG A 45 19.32 4.61 -6.11
C ARG A 45 20.16 3.36 -5.89
N GLU A 46 20.61 3.13 -4.67
CA GLU A 46 21.35 1.92 -4.31
C GLU A 46 20.56 0.66 -4.65
N ALA A 47 19.28 0.62 -4.28
CA ALA A 47 18.41 -0.53 -4.54
C ALA A 47 18.20 -0.80 -6.04
N ILE A 48 17.97 0.22 -6.87
CA ILE A 48 17.76 0.05 -8.31
C ILE A 48 19.07 -0.25 -9.07
N GLU A 49 20.22 0.18 -8.53
CA GLU A 49 21.55 -0.15 -9.06
C GLU A 49 21.95 -1.60 -8.71
N GLU A 50 21.50 -2.13 -7.56
CA GLU A 50 21.75 -3.51 -7.12
C GLU A 50 20.93 -4.52 -7.92
N ALA A 51 19.63 -4.24 -8.14
CA ALA A 51 18.74 -5.08 -8.94
C ALA A 51 17.84 -4.21 -9.82
N GLY A 52 17.96 -4.34 -11.14
CA GLY A 52 17.10 -3.64 -12.09
C GLY A 52 15.64 -4.13 -12.05
N LEU A 53 14.71 -3.29 -12.54
CA LEU A 53 13.27 -3.64 -12.57
C LEU A 53 12.99 -4.91 -13.39
N ASP A 54 13.67 -5.09 -14.52
CA ASP A 54 13.49 -6.28 -15.35
C ASP A 54 14.04 -7.54 -14.68
N GLU A 55 15.13 -7.44 -13.92
CA GLU A 55 15.68 -8.53 -13.13
C GLU A 55 14.73 -8.94 -12.00
N MET A 56 14.20 -7.98 -11.28
CA MET A 56 13.17 -8.21 -10.26
C MET A 56 11.94 -8.89 -10.86
N ALA A 57 11.43 -8.40 -11.98
CA ALA A 57 10.27 -8.99 -12.66
C ALA A 57 10.58 -10.43 -13.13
N ALA A 58 11.74 -10.66 -13.74
CA ALA A 58 12.16 -12.00 -14.17
C ALA A 58 12.32 -12.97 -12.99
N SER A 59 12.82 -12.50 -11.85
CA SER A 59 12.92 -13.30 -10.62
C SER A 59 11.55 -13.78 -10.14
N ILE A 60 10.55 -12.90 -10.08
CA ILE A 60 9.18 -13.25 -9.70
C ILE A 60 8.57 -14.23 -10.72
N GLN A 61 8.73 -13.94 -12.02
CA GLN A 61 8.16 -14.74 -13.12
C GLN A 61 8.80 -16.13 -13.25
N SER A 62 10.03 -16.32 -12.75
CA SER A 62 10.71 -17.60 -12.75
C SER A 62 10.32 -18.52 -11.59
N SER A 63 9.49 -18.06 -10.65
CA SER A 63 8.99 -18.88 -9.54
C SER A 63 8.14 -20.05 -10.05
N GLU A 64 8.33 -21.25 -9.51
CA GLU A 64 7.52 -22.44 -9.84
C GLU A 64 6.02 -22.22 -9.53
N SER A 65 5.69 -21.33 -8.59
CA SER A 65 4.32 -20.99 -8.22
C SER A 65 3.77 -19.75 -8.95
N PHE A 66 4.52 -19.20 -9.91
CA PHE A 66 4.05 -18.06 -10.68
C PHE A 66 2.77 -18.39 -11.44
N THR A 67 1.78 -17.52 -11.35
CA THR A 67 0.51 -17.66 -12.06
C THR A 67 0.29 -16.43 -12.92
N PRO A 68 0.21 -16.59 -14.27
CA PRO A 68 -0.10 -15.49 -15.16
C PRO A 68 -1.42 -14.81 -14.77
N ILE A 69 -1.46 -13.48 -14.85
CA ILE A 69 -2.64 -12.73 -14.42
C ILE A 69 -3.92 -13.09 -15.19
N ASP A 70 -3.79 -13.57 -16.43
CA ASP A 70 -4.91 -14.04 -17.25
C ASP A 70 -5.52 -15.39 -16.77
N GLU A 71 -4.81 -16.11 -15.91
CA GLU A 71 -5.28 -17.33 -15.27
C GLU A 71 -5.93 -17.09 -13.90
N LEU A 72 -5.87 -15.86 -13.38
CA LEU A 72 -6.46 -15.50 -12.09
C LEU A 72 -7.93 -15.10 -12.27
N PRO A 73 -8.82 -15.51 -11.34
CA PRO A 73 -10.20 -15.07 -11.36
C PRO A 73 -10.31 -13.53 -11.24
N ASP A 74 -11.13 -12.91 -12.08
CA ASP A 74 -11.37 -11.46 -12.04
C ASP A 74 -11.79 -10.98 -10.66
N LEU A 75 -12.61 -11.75 -9.95
CA LEU A 75 -13.05 -11.42 -8.60
C LEU A 75 -11.89 -11.33 -7.61
N TYR A 76 -10.88 -12.18 -7.74
CA TYR A 76 -9.68 -12.09 -6.90
C TYR A 76 -8.92 -10.79 -7.15
N LEU A 77 -8.66 -10.44 -8.41
CA LEU A 77 -7.97 -9.21 -8.79
C LEU A 77 -8.74 -7.96 -8.34
N GLN A 78 -10.07 -7.96 -8.53
CA GLN A 78 -10.95 -6.90 -8.05
C GLN A 78 -10.93 -6.77 -6.52
N ALA A 79 -10.92 -7.90 -5.80
CA ALA A 79 -10.86 -7.93 -4.34
C ALA A 79 -9.55 -7.35 -3.81
N VAL A 80 -8.42 -7.73 -4.41
CA VAL A 80 -7.10 -7.16 -4.08
C VAL A 80 -7.09 -5.64 -4.30
N VAL A 81 -7.52 -5.18 -5.47
CA VAL A 81 -7.58 -3.74 -5.77
C VAL A 81 -8.53 -3.01 -4.82
N ALA A 82 -9.71 -3.56 -4.57
CA ALA A 82 -10.70 -2.92 -3.69
C ALA A 82 -10.22 -2.76 -2.25
N VAL A 83 -9.49 -3.75 -1.72
CA VAL A 83 -9.09 -3.74 -0.30
C VAL A 83 -7.76 -3.07 -0.05
N GLU A 84 -6.80 -3.20 -0.97
CA GLU A 84 -5.44 -2.66 -0.81
C GLU A 84 -5.31 -1.25 -1.42
N ASP A 85 -5.87 -1.02 -2.61
CA ASP A 85 -5.66 0.21 -3.36
C ASP A 85 -6.79 0.44 -4.37
N HIS A 86 -7.97 0.87 -3.90
CA HIS A 86 -9.16 1.02 -4.75
C HIS A 86 -9.00 2.02 -5.90
N ARG A 87 -7.99 2.90 -5.82
CA ARG A 87 -7.67 3.87 -6.87
C ARG A 87 -6.45 3.46 -7.71
N PHE A 88 -6.02 2.21 -7.63
CA PHE A 88 -4.82 1.69 -8.27
C PHE A 88 -4.64 2.15 -9.73
N TYR A 89 -5.71 2.10 -10.51
CA TYR A 89 -5.69 2.50 -11.92
C TYR A 89 -5.73 4.03 -12.15
N ALA A 90 -5.88 4.83 -11.10
CA ALA A 90 -6.08 6.29 -11.20
C ALA A 90 -4.86 7.13 -10.76
N HIS A 91 -3.82 6.51 -10.23
CA HIS A 91 -2.63 7.21 -9.74
C HIS A 91 -1.32 6.60 -10.31
N PRO A 92 -0.21 7.35 -10.36
CA PRO A 92 1.07 6.92 -10.93
C PRO A 92 2.01 6.28 -9.88
N GLY A 93 1.52 5.38 -9.02
CA GLY A 93 2.32 4.68 -8.00
C GLY A 93 2.24 5.26 -6.59
N PHE A 94 1.90 6.52 -6.43
CA PHE A 94 1.63 7.17 -5.15
C PHE A 94 0.26 7.85 -5.19
N ASP A 95 -0.60 7.57 -4.22
CA ASP A 95 -1.91 8.19 -4.07
C ASP A 95 -1.90 9.22 -2.93
N ALA A 96 -1.67 10.50 -3.27
CA ALA A 96 -1.68 11.59 -2.30
C ALA A 96 -3.04 11.74 -1.60
N ILE A 97 -4.15 11.43 -2.28
CA ILE A 97 -5.51 11.55 -1.71
C ILE A 97 -5.72 10.44 -0.67
N ALA A 98 -5.37 9.20 -1.00
CA ALA A 98 -5.47 8.09 -0.06
C ALA A 98 -4.54 8.29 1.15
N THR A 99 -3.30 8.73 0.92
CA THR A 99 -2.33 9.03 1.99
C THR A 99 -2.84 10.13 2.92
N ALA A 100 -3.37 11.23 2.38
CA ALA A 100 -3.93 12.31 3.19
C ALA A 100 -5.17 11.85 3.97
N ARG A 101 -6.05 11.04 3.37
CA ARG A 101 -7.22 10.46 4.03
C ARG A 101 -6.81 9.55 5.19
N ALA A 102 -5.87 8.62 4.96
CA ALA A 102 -5.36 7.73 5.99
C ALA A 102 -4.78 8.52 7.17
N LEU A 103 -3.93 9.53 6.90
CA LEU A 103 -3.37 10.39 7.94
C LEU A 103 -4.45 11.08 8.80
N VAL A 104 -5.49 11.62 8.17
CA VAL A 104 -6.61 12.26 8.89
C VAL A 104 -7.38 11.25 9.74
N ASN A 105 -7.61 10.04 9.24
CA ASN A 105 -8.33 8.99 9.96
C ASN A 105 -7.50 8.45 11.14
N ASP A 106 -6.20 8.25 10.96
CA ASP A 106 -5.28 7.84 12.01
C ASP A 106 -5.18 8.89 13.13
N LEU A 107 -5.08 10.18 12.76
CA LEU A 107 -5.09 11.28 13.74
C LEU A 107 -6.39 11.33 14.54
N LYS A 108 -7.54 11.13 13.88
CA LYS A 108 -8.84 11.10 14.57
C LYS A 108 -9.01 9.91 15.50
N ALA A 109 -8.48 8.77 15.10
CA ALA A 109 -8.55 7.52 15.87
C ALA A 109 -7.50 7.46 17.00
N GLY A 110 -6.45 8.29 16.95
CA GLY A 110 -5.30 8.21 17.85
C GLY A 110 -4.48 6.91 17.68
N ALA A 111 -4.66 6.21 16.57
CA ALA A 111 -4.02 4.94 16.23
C ALA A 111 -3.94 4.78 14.71
N ILE A 112 -3.03 3.94 14.22
CA ILE A 112 -2.96 3.59 12.80
C ILE A 112 -4.13 2.63 12.49
N VAL A 113 -5.14 3.13 11.80
CA VAL A 113 -6.38 2.39 11.47
C VAL A 113 -6.56 2.19 9.97
N GLU A 114 -5.88 2.97 9.13
CA GLU A 114 -5.98 2.89 7.67
C GLU A 114 -4.60 2.86 7.01
N GLY A 115 -4.39 1.91 6.09
CA GLY A 115 -3.19 1.85 5.26
C GLY A 115 -3.26 2.86 4.12
N GLY A 116 -2.27 3.75 4.03
CA GLY A 116 -2.14 4.73 2.94
C GLY A 116 -1.16 4.34 1.84
N SER A 117 -0.61 3.11 1.87
CA SER A 117 0.34 2.63 0.86
C SER A 117 -0.40 2.02 -0.34
N THR A 118 0.08 2.32 -1.55
CA THR A 118 -0.45 1.73 -2.79
C THR A 118 0.07 0.31 -3.02
N ILE A 119 -0.56 -0.44 -3.93
CA ILE A 119 -0.08 -1.75 -4.39
C ILE A 119 1.36 -1.63 -4.91
N THR A 120 1.67 -0.61 -5.70
CA THR A 120 3.02 -0.39 -6.25
C THR A 120 4.05 -0.09 -5.15
N GLN A 121 3.69 0.68 -4.12
CA GLN A 121 4.57 0.91 -2.97
C GLN A 121 4.79 -0.37 -2.14
N GLN A 122 3.78 -1.22 -2.02
CA GLN A 122 3.91 -2.50 -1.33
C GLN A 122 4.83 -3.46 -2.11
N LEU A 123 4.69 -3.52 -3.44
CA LEU A 123 5.60 -4.27 -4.31
C LEU A 123 7.04 -3.76 -4.15
N ALA A 124 7.25 -2.44 -4.26
CA ALA A 124 8.55 -1.81 -4.06
C ALA A 124 9.17 -2.17 -2.70
N LYS A 125 8.38 -2.05 -1.62
CA LYS A 125 8.83 -2.40 -0.27
C LYS A 125 9.27 -3.86 -0.18
N ASN A 126 8.46 -4.78 -0.69
CA ASN A 126 8.70 -6.21 -0.52
C ASN A 126 9.89 -6.73 -1.34
N GLN A 127 10.16 -6.10 -2.50
CA GLN A 127 11.21 -6.54 -3.41
C GLN A 127 12.57 -5.87 -3.17
N TYR A 128 12.58 -4.63 -2.68
CA TYR A 128 13.80 -3.83 -2.63
C TYR A 128 14.23 -3.39 -1.24
N PHE A 129 13.35 -3.45 -0.24
CA PHE A 129 13.66 -2.86 1.06
C PHE A 129 13.45 -3.84 2.21
N THR A 130 14.13 -3.56 3.33
CA THR A 130 13.95 -4.30 4.59
C THR A 130 12.60 -3.95 5.24
N GLN A 131 12.20 -4.73 6.25
CA GLN A 131 10.95 -4.48 6.99
C GLN A 131 11.08 -3.36 8.05
N GLU A 132 12.25 -2.73 8.20
CA GLU A 132 12.45 -1.60 9.11
C GLU A 132 11.56 -0.41 8.74
N GLN A 133 10.86 0.14 9.71
CA GLN A 133 9.94 1.26 9.49
C GLN A 133 10.67 2.60 9.68
N THR A 134 11.34 3.09 8.62
CA THR A 134 12.05 4.37 8.61
C THR A 134 11.43 5.36 7.61
N VAL A 135 11.63 6.65 7.86
CA VAL A 135 11.16 7.72 6.95
C VAL A 135 11.89 7.62 5.61
N GLU A 136 13.20 7.36 5.64
CA GLU A 136 14.03 7.20 4.43
C GLU A 136 13.54 6.07 3.55
N ARG A 137 13.21 4.90 4.14
CA ARG A 137 12.64 3.78 3.40
C ARG A 137 11.30 4.17 2.77
N LYS A 138 10.43 4.88 3.50
CA LYS A 138 9.13 5.29 2.95
C LYS A 138 9.26 6.26 1.79
N ILE A 139 10.25 7.13 1.82
CA ILE A 139 10.60 8.01 0.70
C ILE A 139 11.16 7.18 -0.48
N ALA A 140 12.05 6.22 -0.21
CA ALA A 140 12.60 5.34 -1.24
C ALA A 140 11.51 4.50 -1.93
N GLU A 141 10.53 3.97 -1.17
CA GLU A 141 9.36 3.27 -1.70
C GLU A 141 8.57 4.14 -2.70
N VAL A 142 8.40 5.43 -2.41
CA VAL A 142 7.69 6.36 -3.32
C VAL A 142 8.47 6.53 -4.62
N PHE A 143 9.79 6.77 -4.57
CA PHE A 143 10.62 6.88 -5.77
C PHE A 143 10.61 5.59 -6.58
N MET A 144 10.77 4.45 -5.93
CA MET A 144 10.73 3.14 -6.59
C MET A 144 9.36 2.88 -7.24
N ALA A 145 8.26 3.17 -6.54
CA ALA A 145 6.91 3.01 -7.08
C ALA A 145 6.67 3.90 -8.32
N LEU A 146 7.11 5.16 -8.30
CA LEU A 146 7.03 6.04 -9.46
C LEU A 146 7.84 5.52 -10.65
N THR A 147 9.02 4.94 -10.39
CA THR A 147 9.88 4.34 -11.43
C THR A 147 9.25 3.08 -12.00
N MET A 148 8.68 2.20 -11.16
CA MET A 148 7.95 1.01 -11.60
C MET A 148 6.77 1.38 -12.52
N GLU A 149 6.00 2.40 -12.17
CA GLU A 149 4.85 2.84 -12.97
C GLU A 149 5.22 3.48 -14.31
N GLN A 150 6.42 4.04 -14.42
CA GLN A 150 6.95 4.52 -15.70
C GLN A 150 7.47 3.38 -16.58
N HIS A 151 7.84 2.25 -15.97
CA HIS A 151 8.45 1.11 -16.66
C HIS A 151 7.44 0.01 -17.01
N PHE A 152 6.51 -0.30 -16.10
CA PHE A 152 5.53 -1.36 -16.26
C PHE A 152 4.10 -0.83 -16.38
N PRO A 153 3.26 -1.43 -17.24
CA PRO A 153 1.83 -1.17 -17.22
C PRO A 153 1.19 -1.68 -15.90
N LYS A 154 0.10 -1.07 -15.47
CA LYS A 154 -0.64 -1.43 -14.25
C LYS A 154 -0.91 -2.93 -14.11
N ARG A 155 -1.28 -3.58 -15.21
CA ARG A 155 -1.57 -5.01 -15.23
C ARG A 155 -0.34 -5.84 -14.84
N THR A 156 0.84 -5.49 -15.34
CA THR A 156 2.09 -6.16 -14.98
C THR A 156 2.46 -5.89 -13.52
N ILE A 157 2.28 -4.67 -13.00
CA ILE A 157 2.51 -4.35 -11.60
C ILE A 157 1.61 -5.21 -10.69
N LEU A 158 0.32 -5.33 -11.02
CA LEU A 158 -0.62 -6.16 -10.27
C LEU A 158 -0.23 -7.65 -10.34
N GLU A 159 0.18 -8.14 -11.52
CA GLU A 159 0.68 -9.50 -11.70
C GLU A 159 1.89 -9.80 -10.81
N LEU A 160 2.90 -8.92 -10.84
CA LEU A 160 4.09 -9.05 -10.00
C LEU A 160 3.74 -8.98 -8.51
N TYR A 161 2.83 -8.09 -8.13
CA TYR A 161 2.37 -7.95 -6.76
C TYR A 161 1.73 -9.24 -6.23
N VAL A 162 0.70 -9.76 -6.91
CA VAL A 162 -0.03 -10.94 -6.43
C VAL A 162 0.82 -12.21 -6.44
N ASN A 163 1.87 -12.26 -7.26
CA ASN A 163 2.81 -13.38 -7.34
C ASN A 163 3.99 -13.27 -6.36
N SER A 164 4.13 -12.17 -5.62
CA SER A 164 5.27 -11.96 -4.72
C SER A 164 4.90 -11.59 -3.28
N ILE A 165 3.63 -11.31 -2.99
CA ILE A 165 3.21 -10.98 -1.63
C ILE A 165 3.15 -12.22 -0.75
N TYR A 166 3.36 -12.00 0.55
CA TYR A 166 3.31 -13.05 1.55
C TYR A 166 1.89 -13.27 2.06
N PHE A 167 1.45 -14.53 2.12
CA PHE A 167 0.11 -14.94 2.57
C PHE A 167 0.10 -15.64 3.95
N GLY A 168 1.21 -15.63 4.68
CA GLY A 168 1.33 -16.41 5.91
C GLY A 168 1.73 -17.87 5.64
N ASP A 169 2.00 -18.62 6.70
CA ASP A 169 2.31 -20.06 6.67
C ASP A 169 3.44 -20.48 5.70
N GLY A 170 4.32 -19.54 5.33
CA GLY A 170 5.41 -19.75 4.38
C GLY A 170 5.00 -19.61 2.91
N TYR A 171 3.78 -19.19 2.61
CA TYR A 171 3.30 -19.06 1.23
C TYR A 171 3.59 -17.65 0.68
N GLU A 172 4.44 -17.60 -0.35
CA GLU A 172 4.72 -16.43 -1.16
C GLU A 172 4.06 -16.56 -2.53
N GLY A 173 3.31 -15.53 -2.94
CA GLY A 173 2.54 -15.51 -4.17
C GLY A 173 1.23 -16.32 -4.11
N ILE A 174 0.30 -15.91 -4.98
CA ILE A 174 -1.05 -16.48 -5.06
C ILE A 174 -1.04 -17.97 -5.40
N GLY A 175 -0.11 -18.41 -6.26
CA GLY A 175 0.00 -19.83 -6.62
C GLY A 175 0.33 -20.69 -5.42
N SER A 176 1.36 -20.33 -4.66
CA SER A 176 1.75 -21.02 -3.43
C SER A 176 0.62 -21.01 -2.40
N ALA A 177 -0.04 -19.85 -2.21
CA ALA A 177 -1.14 -19.73 -1.26
C ALA A 177 -2.37 -20.57 -1.64
N SER A 178 -2.76 -20.60 -2.92
CA SER A 178 -3.88 -21.38 -3.41
C SER A 178 -3.68 -22.87 -3.20
N TRP A 179 -2.52 -23.39 -3.59
CA TRP A 179 -2.17 -24.81 -3.35
C TRP A 179 -2.02 -25.11 -1.87
N GLY A 180 -1.37 -24.25 -1.10
CA GLY A 180 -1.13 -24.47 0.31
C GLY A 180 -2.39 -24.48 1.16
N TYR A 181 -3.29 -23.55 0.94
CA TYR A 181 -4.52 -23.43 1.73
C TYR A 181 -5.68 -24.29 1.21
N PHE A 182 -5.80 -24.46 -0.11
CA PHE A 182 -6.98 -25.09 -0.72
C PHE A 182 -6.68 -26.31 -1.58
N GLY A 183 -5.40 -26.62 -1.86
CA GLY A 183 -5.00 -27.78 -2.64
C GLY A 183 -5.41 -27.72 -4.11
N LYS A 184 -5.57 -26.51 -4.67
CA LYS A 184 -5.99 -26.30 -6.05
C LYS A 184 -5.26 -25.14 -6.74
N ALA A 185 -5.30 -25.11 -8.07
CA ALA A 185 -4.75 -24.03 -8.87
C ALA A 185 -5.49 -22.72 -8.63
N PRO A 186 -4.84 -21.56 -8.73
CA PRO A 186 -5.48 -20.25 -8.58
C PRO A 186 -6.68 -20.02 -9.49
N SER A 187 -6.65 -20.55 -10.72
CA SER A 187 -7.76 -20.47 -11.68
C SER A 187 -9.04 -21.21 -11.24
N ALA A 188 -8.92 -22.12 -10.27
CA ALA A 188 -10.03 -22.90 -9.71
C ALA A 188 -10.57 -22.36 -8.38
N LEU A 189 -10.05 -21.21 -7.92
CA LEU A 189 -10.55 -20.54 -6.71
C LEU A 189 -11.99 -20.08 -6.90
N ASP A 190 -12.85 -20.39 -5.96
CA ASP A 190 -14.21 -19.90 -5.94
C ASP A 190 -14.30 -18.49 -5.33
N ALA A 191 -15.51 -17.91 -5.30
CA ALA A 191 -15.71 -16.55 -4.84
C ALA A 191 -15.39 -16.37 -3.34
N ASP A 192 -15.61 -17.39 -2.52
CA ASP A 192 -15.27 -17.38 -1.10
C ASP A 192 -13.75 -17.33 -0.92
N GLU A 193 -13.04 -18.22 -1.58
CA GLU A 193 -11.58 -18.35 -1.50
C GLU A 193 -10.87 -17.11 -2.09
N CYS A 194 -11.37 -16.57 -3.22
CA CYS A 194 -10.85 -15.33 -3.81
C CYS A 194 -10.90 -14.16 -2.82
N THR A 195 -12.06 -13.95 -2.17
CA THR A 195 -12.24 -12.84 -1.25
C THR A 195 -11.53 -13.06 0.08
N LEU A 196 -11.38 -14.31 0.51
CA LEU A 196 -10.60 -14.67 1.69
C LEU A 196 -9.11 -14.39 1.48
N LEU A 197 -8.52 -14.92 0.39
CA LEU A 197 -7.10 -14.70 0.08
C LEU A 197 -6.76 -13.22 -0.10
N ALA A 198 -7.63 -12.44 -0.73
CA ALA A 198 -7.40 -11.01 -0.90
C ALA A 198 -7.27 -10.24 0.44
N GLY A 199 -7.81 -10.77 1.52
CA GLY A 199 -7.73 -10.16 2.85
C GLY A 199 -6.44 -10.45 3.62
N ILE A 200 -5.77 -11.57 3.35
CA ILE A 200 -4.65 -12.07 4.14
C ILE A 200 -3.40 -11.15 4.10
N PRO A 201 -2.99 -10.57 2.94
CA PRO A 201 -1.74 -9.80 2.84
C PRO A 201 -1.66 -8.56 3.74
N ASN A 202 -2.78 -8.05 4.22
CA ASN A 202 -2.83 -6.93 5.16
C ASN A 202 -2.06 -7.19 6.46
N ALA A 203 -2.18 -8.41 7.02
CA ALA A 203 -1.43 -8.86 8.19
C ALA A 203 -1.27 -10.40 8.13
N PRO A 204 -0.36 -10.92 7.28
CA PRO A 204 -0.29 -12.35 6.96
C PRO A 204 -0.10 -13.24 8.19
N SER A 205 0.72 -12.84 9.15
CA SER A 205 0.93 -13.61 10.39
C SER A 205 -0.31 -13.62 11.30
N VAL A 206 -1.23 -12.65 11.15
CA VAL A 206 -2.48 -12.60 11.92
C VAL A 206 -3.59 -13.37 11.22
N TYR A 207 -3.66 -13.27 9.89
CA TYR A 207 -4.76 -13.82 9.09
C TYR A 207 -4.42 -15.16 8.42
N ALA A 208 -3.24 -15.76 8.69
CA ALA A 208 -2.90 -17.09 8.22
C ALA A 208 -3.99 -18.11 8.61
N LEU A 209 -4.47 -18.90 7.63
CA LEU A 209 -5.64 -19.77 7.84
C LEU A 209 -5.38 -20.93 8.81
N SER A 210 -4.12 -21.38 8.93
CA SER A 210 -3.72 -22.38 9.92
C SER A 210 -3.72 -21.84 11.36
N GLN A 211 -3.54 -20.51 11.52
CA GLN A 211 -3.38 -19.90 12.84
C GLN A 211 -4.70 -19.33 13.35
N ASN A 212 -5.35 -18.48 12.55
CA ASN A 212 -6.52 -17.71 12.96
C ASN A 212 -7.59 -17.66 11.86
N PRO A 213 -8.23 -18.78 11.49
CA PRO A 213 -9.23 -18.80 10.43
C PRO A 213 -10.42 -17.86 10.72
N GLY A 214 -10.78 -17.67 12.00
CA GLY A 214 -11.84 -16.74 12.40
C GLY A 214 -11.51 -15.30 12.08
N LEU A 215 -10.31 -14.83 12.40
CA LEU A 215 -9.86 -13.47 12.07
C LEU A 215 -9.72 -13.25 10.55
N ALA A 216 -9.28 -14.28 9.81
CA ALA A 216 -9.25 -14.23 8.36
C ALA A 216 -10.67 -14.03 7.78
N ARG A 217 -11.68 -14.68 8.35
CA ARG A 217 -13.08 -14.52 7.97
C ARG A 217 -13.64 -13.14 8.33
N GLU A 218 -13.27 -12.59 9.46
CA GLU A 218 -13.62 -11.20 9.81
C GLU A 218 -13.00 -10.22 8.81
N ARG A 219 -11.75 -10.43 8.42
CA ARG A 219 -11.08 -9.62 7.40
C ARG A 219 -11.73 -9.76 6.03
N GLN A 220 -12.17 -10.97 5.66
CA GLN A 220 -12.92 -11.20 4.41
C GLN A 220 -14.22 -10.39 4.36
N GLN A 221 -14.92 -10.21 5.49
CA GLN A 221 -16.11 -9.34 5.53
C GLN A 221 -15.77 -7.89 5.17
N GLU A 222 -14.56 -7.42 5.55
CA GLU A 222 -14.08 -6.10 5.12
C GLU A 222 -13.83 -6.06 3.63
N VAL A 223 -13.20 -7.09 3.06
CA VAL A 223 -13.00 -7.23 1.60
C VAL A 223 -14.33 -7.15 0.87
N LEU A 224 -15.34 -7.91 1.30
CA LEU A 224 -16.66 -7.91 0.70
C LEU A 224 -17.36 -6.55 0.82
N ARG A 225 -17.25 -5.86 1.96
CA ARG A 225 -17.76 -4.49 2.13
C ARG A 225 -17.10 -3.52 1.16
N LYS A 226 -15.78 -3.62 0.95
CA LYS A 226 -15.03 -2.80 -0.02
C LYS A 226 -15.45 -3.09 -1.46
N LEU A 227 -15.58 -4.36 -1.85
CA LEU A 227 -16.06 -4.76 -3.17
C LEU A 227 -17.44 -4.15 -3.48
N VAL A 228 -18.36 -4.18 -2.51
CA VAL A 228 -19.69 -3.57 -2.66
C VAL A 228 -19.59 -2.04 -2.72
N SER A 229 -18.79 -1.42 -1.84
CA SER A 229 -18.70 0.05 -1.77
C SER A 229 -18.06 0.70 -2.98
N TYR A 230 -17.30 -0.08 -3.77
CA TYR A 230 -16.64 0.37 -5.00
C TYR A 230 -17.28 -0.23 -6.27
N ASP A 231 -18.49 -0.76 -6.16
CA ASP A 231 -19.31 -1.30 -7.27
C ASP A 231 -18.66 -2.46 -8.05
N TYR A 232 -17.73 -3.20 -7.42
CA TYR A 232 -17.18 -4.43 -8.01
C TYR A 232 -18.08 -5.63 -7.82
N LEU A 233 -18.92 -5.64 -6.77
CA LEU A 233 -19.79 -6.77 -6.41
C LEU A 233 -21.16 -6.25 -5.96
N GLY A 234 -22.22 -6.91 -6.42
CA GLY A 234 -23.57 -6.61 -5.94
C GLY A 234 -23.78 -7.07 -4.49
N GLN A 235 -24.65 -6.37 -3.75
CA GLN A 235 -24.91 -6.63 -2.34
C GLN A 235 -25.44 -8.06 -2.10
N ASP A 236 -26.31 -8.56 -2.99
CA ASP A 236 -26.87 -9.92 -2.89
C ASP A 236 -25.77 -10.99 -3.09
N ALA A 237 -24.86 -10.77 -4.04
CA ALA A 237 -23.73 -11.68 -4.26
C ALA A 237 -22.78 -11.71 -3.05
N ALA A 238 -22.49 -10.56 -2.44
CA ALA A 238 -21.68 -10.48 -1.23
C ALA A 238 -22.36 -11.21 -0.05
N GLN A 239 -23.68 -11.07 0.10
CA GLN A 239 -24.45 -11.79 1.12
C GLN A 239 -24.47 -13.30 0.87
N HIS A 240 -24.54 -13.73 -0.39
CA HIS A 240 -24.47 -15.15 -0.75
C HIS A 240 -23.13 -15.77 -0.35
N ILE A 241 -22.01 -15.09 -0.62
CA ILE A 241 -20.66 -15.53 -0.19
C ILE A 241 -20.64 -15.66 1.35
N LEU A 242 -21.13 -14.65 2.09
CA LEU A 242 -21.22 -14.67 3.57
C LEU A 242 -22.17 -15.74 4.09
N GLY A 243 -23.26 -16.03 3.37
CA GLY A 243 -24.28 -17.04 3.74
C GLY A 243 -23.71 -18.47 3.65
N ASN A 244 -22.94 -18.76 2.62
CA ASN A 244 -22.25 -20.05 2.50
C ASN A 244 -21.28 -20.31 3.65
N LEU A 245 -20.65 -19.27 4.20
CA LEU A 245 -19.76 -19.36 5.35
C LEU A 245 -20.48 -19.83 6.63
N ARG A 246 -21.69 -19.35 6.87
CA ARG A 246 -22.48 -19.74 8.04
C ARG A 246 -22.95 -21.19 7.96
N ALA A 247 -23.18 -21.69 6.75
CA ALA A 247 -23.58 -23.08 6.52
C ALA A 247 -22.43 -24.09 6.68
N LEU A 248 -21.16 -23.66 6.45
CA LEU A 248 -19.98 -24.49 6.64
C LEU A 248 -19.45 -24.50 8.08
N ALA A 249 -19.88 -23.54 8.91
CA ALA A 249 -19.47 -23.39 10.31
C ALA A 249 -20.50 -24.02 11.29
N ALA A 250 -21.63 -24.52 10.81
CA ALA A 250 -22.70 -25.18 11.56
C ALA A 250 -22.65 -26.70 11.37
#